data_e2707e393b5d95d7f956018a1d4899ac
#
_entry.id   e2707e393b5d95d7f956018a1d4899ac
#
_cell.length_a   1.000
_cell.length_b   1.000
_cell.length_c   1.000
_cell.angle_alpha   90.00
_cell.angle_beta   90.00
_cell.angle_gamma   90.00
#
_symmetry.space_group_name_H-M   'P 1'
#
loop_
_entity.id
_entity.type
_entity.pdbx_description
1 polymer ?
#
loop_
_entity_poly.entity_id
_entity_poly.type
_entity_poly.pdbx_seq_one_letter_code
_entity_poly.pdbx_strand_id
1 'polypeptide(L)'
;MSEANPLPQRLDRLERQVADLASQLEQLRASLRLVGDVQRFAALRQLLDAGRWDEADRETARLLEEELSGGGSEITPESLERASAPVLRILDELWASASGGRQGFAAQQRLYRNLGGSRETLIALDAALFHRFSASLGWPLLAGVGFALPDELQLPDPAAVAADGTVREGHLPLRCWASDYGLKAATLLMARLLEVFPA
;
A
#
# COMPACT_ATOMS: atom_id res chain seq x y z
N MET A 1 9.05 -49.86 48.99
CA MET A 1 9.65 -48.63 48.40
C MET A 1 9.02 -48.47 47.03
N SER A 2 8.12 -47.50 46.89
CA SER A 2 7.38 -47.28 45.66
C SER A 2 8.24 -46.41 44.74
N GLU A 3 8.75 -46.94 43.64
CA GLU A 3 9.41 -46.15 42.61
C GLU A 3 8.42 -45.19 42.01
N ALA A 4 8.63 -43.91 42.27
CA ALA A 4 7.83 -42.86 41.66
C ALA A 4 8.02 -42.93 40.14
N ASN A 5 6.93 -43.18 39.42
CA ASN A 5 6.93 -43.25 37.95
C ASN A 5 7.42 -41.90 37.34
N PRO A 6 8.56 -41.88 36.64
CA PRO A 6 9.15 -40.64 36.13
C PRO A 6 8.42 -40.09 34.89
N LEU A 7 7.39 -40.76 34.37
CA LEU A 7 6.66 -40.41 33.18
C LEU A 7 5.97 -39.02 33.25
N PRO A 8 5.25 -38.66 34.31
CA PRO A 8 4.61 -37.33 34.39
C PRO A 8 5.62 -36.19 34.33
N GLN A 9 6.72 -36.30 35.07
CA GLN A 9 7.77 -35.27 35.07
C GLN A 9 8.47 -35.12 33.69
N ARG A 10 8.59 -36.22 32.94
CA ARG A 10 9.11 -36.19 31.57
C ARG A 10 8.14 -35.56 30.63
N LEU A 11 6.85 -35.80 30.79
CA LEU A 11 5.79 -35.18 30.00
C LEU A 11 5.73 -33.66 30.20
N ASP A 12 5.71 -33.20 31.44
CA ASP A 12 5.74 -31.76 31.78
C ASP A 12 7.02 -31.08 31.27
N ARG A 13 8.13 -31.78 31.20
CA ARG A 13 9.36 -31.23 30.63
C ARG A 13 9.28 -31.10 29.11
N LEU A 14 8.72 -32.10 28.44
CA LEU A 14 8.53 -32.09 26.99
C LEU A 14 7.52 -31.00 26.57
N GLU A 15 6.44 -30.88 27.33
CA GLU A 15 5.43 -29.81 27.05
C GLU A 15 6.07 -28.42 27.18
N ARG A 16 6.86 -28.16 28.19
CA ARG A 16 7.62 -26.90 28.34
C ARG A 16 8.60 -26.69 27.20
N GLN A 17 9.33 -27.72 26.77
CA GLN A 17 10.24 -27.62 25.64
C GLN A 17 9.53 -27.34 24.33
N VAL A 18 8.37 -27.96 24.10
CA VAL A 18 7.52 -27.67 22.90
C VAL A 18 7.01 -26.25 22.93
N ALA A 19 6.53 -25.75 24.06
CA ALA A 19 6.07 -24.38 24.20
C ALA A 19 7.20 -23.36 23.98
N ASP A 20 8.39 -23.64 24.49
CA ASP A 20 9.58 -22.79 24.32
C ASP A 20 10.05 -22.76 22.86
N LEU A 21 10.10 -23.92 22.20
CA LEU A 21 10.40 -24.02 20.78
C LEU A 21 9.37 -23.31 19.90
N ALA A 22 8.08 -23.41 20.23
CA ALA A 22 7.04 -22.70 19.52
C ALA A 22 7.21 -21.18 19.65
N SER A 23 7.54 -20.68 20.83
CA SER A 23 7.83 -19.27 21.07
C SER A 23 9.06 -18.78 20.29
N GLN A 24 10.14 -19.56 20.29
CA GLN A 24 11.35 -19.22 19.52
C GLN A 24 11.08 -19.22 18.01
N LEU A 25 10.26 -20.15 17.52
CA LEU A 25 9.86 -20.20 16.12
C LEU A 25 9.06 -18.96 15.70
N GLU A 26 8.13 -18.51 16.53
CA GLU A 26 7.37 -17.28 16.27
C GLU A 26 8.26 -16.03 16.30
N GLN A 27 9.21 -15.95 17.23
CA GLN A 27 10.19 -14.85 17.27
C GLN A 27 11.08 -14.84 16.03
N LEU A 28 11.55 -16.00 15.58
CA LEU A 28 12.37 -16.13 14.38
C LEU A 28 11.59 -15.75 13.12
N ARG A 29 10.33 -16.18 13.01
CA ARG A 29 9.43 -15.80 11.92
C ARG A 29 9.19 -14.30 11.88
N ALA A 30 8.95 -13.67 13.03
CA ALA A 30 8.79 -12.23 13.15
C ALA A 30 10.06 -11.48 12.68
N SER A 31 11.23 -11.94 13.11
CA SER A 31 12.52 -11.36 12.70
C SER A 31 12.78 -11.50 11.20
N LEU A 32 12.49 -12.67 10.62
CA LEU A 32 12.65 -12.90 9.17
C LEU A 32 11.69 -12.05 8.34
N ARG A 33 10.44 -11.85 8.79
CA ARG A 33 9.51 -10.94 8.13
C ARG A 33 10.04 -9.52 8.15
N LEU A 34 10.52 -9.04 9.28
CA LEU A 34 11.07 -7.69 9.41
C LEU A 34 12.27 -7.46 8.46
N VAL A 35 13.18 -8.42 8.35
CA VAL A 35 14.31 -8.35 7.42
C VAL A 35 13.84 -8.39 5.97
N GLY A 36 12.87 -9.25 5.66
CA GLY A 36 12.26 -9.34 4.33
C GLY A 36 11.59 -8.03 3.91
N ASP A 37 10.84 -7.41 4.82
CA ASP A 37 10.17 -6.13 4.56
C ASP A 37 11.19 -5.00 4.36
N VAL A 38 12.25 -4.93 5.16
CA VAL A 38 13.32 -3.93 4.98
C VAL A 38 13.98 -4.06 3.61
N GLN A 39 14.26 -5.27 3.16
CA GLN A 39 14.86 -5.52 1.85
C GLN A 39 13.86 -5.24 0.71
N ARG A 40 12.60 -5.65 0.86
CA ARG A 40 11.54 -5.47 -0.13
C ARG A 40 11.31 -4.01 -0.46
N PHE A 41 11.31 -3.12 0.55
CA PHE A 41 11.05 -1.69 0.36
C PHE A 41 12.32 -0.83 0.24
N ALA A 42 13.52 -1.43 0.30
CA ALA A 42 14.79 -0.70 0.27
C ALA A 42 14.96 0.12 -1.03
N ALA A 43 14.60 -0.45 -2.18
CA ALA A 43 14.69 0.24 -3.46
C ALA A 43 13.79 1.48 -3.50
N LEU A 44 12.53 1.37 -3.07
CA LEU A 44 11.61 2.49 -2.99
C LEU A 44 12.15 3.59 -2.07
N ARG A 45 12.65 3.24 -0.90
CA ARG A 45 13.26 4.21 0.04
C ARG A 45 14.41 4.96 -0.61
N GLN A 46 15.35 4.25 -1.25
CA GLN A 46 16.48 4.88 -1.93
C GLN A 46 16.06 5.83 -3.05
N LEU A 47 15.04 5.47 -3.82
CA LEU A 47 14.50 6.32 -4.89
C LEU A 47 13.87 7.59 -4.31
N LEU A 48 13.11 7.48 -3.24
CA LEU A 48 12.49 8.61 -2.55
C LEU A 48 13.53 9.53 -1.91
N ASP A 49 14.52 8.97 -1.22
CA ASP A 49 15.63 9.72 -0.61
C ASP A 49 16.48 10.47 -1.65
N ALA A 50 16.58 9.91 -2.85
CA ALA A 50 17.27 10.51 -3.98
C ALA A 50 16.41 11.52 -4.79
N GLY A 51 15.14 11.71 -4.42
CA GLY A 51 14.20 12.57 -5.13
C GLY A 51 13.79 12.04 -6.52
N ARG A 52 13.97 10.75 -6.79
CA ARG A 52 13.65 10.09 -8.06
C ARG A 52 12.18 9.67 -8.10
N TRP A 53 11.29 10.66 -8.04
CA TRP A 53 9.85 10.47 -7.80
C TRP A 53 9.13 9.63 -8.86
N ASP A 54 9.48 9.78 -10.14
CA ASP A 54 8.88 8.97 -11.23
C ASP A 54 9.25 7.49 -11.08
N GLU A 55 10.49 7.20 -10.75
CA GLU A 55 10.95 5.84 -10.53
C GLU A 55 10.39 5.26 -9.22
N ALA A 56 10.25 6.09 -8.19
CA ALA A 56 9.59 5.70 -6.95
C ALA A 56 8.11 5.36 -7.18
N ASP A 57 7.41 6.09 -8.05
CA ASP A 57 6.03 5.80 -8.41
C ASP A 57 5.91 4.46 -9.16
N ARG A 58 6.82 4.18 -10.10
CA ARG A 58 6.89 2.87 -10.79
C ARG A 58 7.18 1.74 -9.80
N GLU A 59 8.14 1.94 -8.90
CA GLU A 59 8.50 0.93 -7.89
C GLU A 59 7.34 0.68 -6.92
N THR A 60 6.58 1.73 -6.56
CA THR A 60 5.39 1.57 -5.72
C THR A 60 4.32 0.74 -6.41
N ALA A 61 4.07 0.99 -7.70
CA ALA A 61 3.13 0.19 -8.49
C ALA A 61 3.58 -1.28 -8.57
N ARG A 62 4.87 -1.53 -8.86
CA ARG A 62 5.45 -2.88 -8.91
C ARG A 62 5.29 -3.62 -7.57
N LEU A 63 5.57 -2.96 -6.45
CA LEU A 63 5.43 -3.54 -5.12
C LEU A 63 3.97 -3.89 -4.79
N LEU A 64 3.04 -3.03 -5.19
CA LEU A 64 1.62 -3.29 -5.02
C LEU A 64 1.14 -4.42 -5.92
N GLU A 65 1.62 -4.49 -7.17
CA GLU A 65 1.35 -5.59 -8.09
C GLU A 65 1.82 -6.93 -7.55
N GLU A 66 3.04 -7.00 -7.03
CA GLU A 66 3.57 -8.20 -6.39
C GLU A 66 2.72 -8.64 -5.19
N GLU A 67 2.26 -7.68 -4.39
CA GLU A 67 1.39 -7.94 -3.25
C GLU A 67 0.04 -8.54 -3.69
N LEU A 68 -0.55 -7.97 -4.73
CA LEU A 68 -1.88 -8.34 -5.21
C LEU A 68 -1.88 -9.65 -6.01
N SER A 69 -0.81 -9.93 -6.74
CA SER A 69 -0.69 -11.13 -7.56
C SER A 69 -0.39 -12.40 -6.76
N GLY A 70 0.09 -12.25 -5.52
CA GLY A 70 0.41 -13.40 -4.66
C GLY A 70 1.35 -14.44 -5.31
N GLY A 71 2.15 -14.02 -6.28
CA GLY A 71 3.13 -14.88 -6.96
C GLY A 71 2.69 -15.48 -8.29
N GLY A 72 1.67 -14.94 -8.98
CA GLY A 72 1.40 -15.41 -10.34
C GLY A 72 -0.01 -15.30 -10.88
N SER A 73 -0.94 -14.70 -10.17
CA SER A 73 -2.28 -14.45 -10.66
C SER A 73 -2.42 -13.05 -11.25
N GLU A 74 -3.24 -12.92 -12.28
CA GLU A 74 -3.68 -11.64 -12.82
C GLU A 74 -4.28 -10.75 -11.71
N ILE A 75 -3.94 -9.46 -11.70
CA ILE A 75 -4.53 -8.51 -10.77
C ILE A 75 -5.97 -8.27 -11.17
N THR A 76 -6.87 -8.66 -10.29
CA THR A 76 -8.30 -8.42 -10.47
C THR A 76 -8.77 -7.28 -9.56
N PRO A 77 -9.89 -6.63 -9.86
CA PRO A 77 -10.48 -5.65 -8.96
C PRO A 77 -10.66 -6.19 -7.53
N GLU A 78 -11.04 -7.44 -7.39
CA GLU A 78 -11.26 -8.11 -6.10
C GLU A 78 -9.97 -8.34 -5.31
N SER A 79 -8.80 -8.41 -5.97
CA SER A 79 -7.51 -8.49 -5.29
C SER A 79 -7.17 -7.17 -4.56
N LEU A 80 -7.62 -6.03 -5.08
CA LEU A 80 -7.43 -4.72 -4.46
C LEU A 80 -8.12 -4.59 -3.09
N GLU A 81 -9.28 -5.21 -2.92
CA GLU A 81 -9.96 -5.24 -1.61
C GLU A 81 -9.16 -5.99 -0.55
N ARG A 82 -8.30 -6.91 -0.97
CA ARG A 82 -7.48 -7.76 -0.09
C ARG A 82 -6.05 -7.27 0.07
N ALA A 83 -5.72 -6.11 -0.52
CA ALA A 83 -4.39 -5.52 -0.36
C ALA A 83 -4.00 -5.44 1.12
N SER A 84 -2.80 -5.89 1.45
CA SER A 84 -2.32 -5.97 2.82
C SER A 84 -2.26 -4.59 3.48
N ALA A 85 -2.98 -4.40 4.57
CA ALA A 85 -2.95 -3.14 5.32
C ALA A 85 -1.54 -2.76 5.81
N PRO A 86 -0.71 -3.68 6.33
CA PRO A 86 0.69 -3.40 6.64
C PRO A 86 1.48 -2.88 5.44
N VAL A 87 1.35 -3.51 4.27
CA VAL A 87 2.06 -3.08 3.05
C VAL A 87 1.63 -1.68 2.64
N LEU A 88 0.32 -1.40 2.59
CA LEU A 88 -0.19 -0.07 2.24
C LEU A 88 0.31 1.00 3.22
N ARG A 89 0.40 0.70 4.52
CA ARG A 89 0.94 1.62 5.53
C ARG A 89 2.43 1.88 5.34
N ILE A 90 3.24 0.85 5.05
CA ILE A 90 4.67 1.01 4.80
C ILE A 90 4.91 1.87 3.57
N LEU A 91 4.20 1.61 2.47
CA LEU A 91 4.27 2.41 1.26
C LEU A 91 3.90 3.87 1.55
N ASP A 92 2.79 4.09 2.24
CA ASP A 92 2.35 5.45 2.63
C ASP A 92 3.37 6.18 3.49
N GLU A 93 3.91 5.52 4.51
CA GLU A 93 4.90 6.09 5.43
C GLU A 93 6.18 6.53 4.71
N LEU A 94 6.64 5.74 3.73
CA LEU A 94 7.78 6.10 2.90
C LEU A 94 7.51 7.35 2.07
N TRP A 95 6.35 7.44 1.41
CA TRP A 95 5.93 8.61 0.66
C TRP A 95 5.72 9.83 1.55
N ALA A 96 5.05 9.68 2.69
CA ALA A 96 4.81 10.75 3.64
C ALA A 96 6.12 11.28 4.23
N SER A 97 7.04 10.41 4.62
CA SER A 97 8.35 10.79 5.15
C SER A 97 9.16 11.62 4.14
N ALA A 98 9.21 11.18 2.88
CA ALA A 98 9.98 11.85 1.84
C ALA A 98 9.37 13.20 1.41
N SER A 99 8.06 13.38 1.57
CA SER A 99 7.30 14.55 1.08
C SER A 99 6.80 15.49 2.18
N GLY A 100 7.15 15.25 3.44
CA GLY A 100 6.58 16.00 4.56
C GLY A 100 5.07 15.81 4.71
N GLY A 101 4.55 14.62 4.41
CA GLY A 101 3.14 14.25 4.52
C GLY A 101 2.25 14.73 3.36
N ARG A 102 2.84 15.31 2.32
CA ARG A 102 2.09 15.85 1.17
C ARG A 102 1.73 14.80 0.13
N GLN A 103 2.48 13.71 0.04
CA GLN A 103 2.26 12.61 -0.89
C GLN A 103 1.95 11.32 -0.12
N GLY A 104 1.39 10.34 -0.81
CA GLY A 104 1.03 9.04 -0.23
C GLY A 104 -0.48 8.78 -0.26
N PHE A 105 -0.84 7.56 0.07
CA PHE A 105 -2.23 7.09 0.05
C PHE A 105 -3.11 7.79 1.09
N ALA A 106 -2.56 8.10 2.27
CA ALA A 106 -3.29 8.82 3.32
C ALA A 106 -3.61 10.26 2.88
N ALA A 107 -2.70 10.93 2.16
CA ALA A 107 -2.96 12.24 1.59
C ALA A 107 -4.07 12.17 0.54
N GLN A 108 -4.03 11.18 -0.35
CA GLN A 108 -5.08 10.94 -1.36
C GLN A 108 -6.44 10.66 -0.71
N GLN A 109 -6.46 9.78 0.27
CA GLN A 109 -7.67 9.43 1.02
C GLN A 109 -8.28 10.64 1.74
N ARG A 110 -7.45 11.47 2.37
CA ARG A 110 -7.87 12.72 3.03
C ARG A 110 -8.52 13.69 2.02
N LEU A 111 -7.90 13.87 0.86
CA LEU A 111 -8.45 14.70 -0.21
C LEU A 111 -9.79 14.17 -0.75
N TYR A 112 -9.91 12.85 -0.92
CA TYR A 112 -11.15 12.22 -1.34
C TYR A 112 -12.27 12.51 -0.33
N ARG A 113 -12.02 12.37 0.97
CA ARG A 113 -12.99 12.70 2.04
C ARG A 113 -13.37 14.18 2.05
N ASN A 114 -12.41 15.07 1.86
CA ASN A 114 -12.64 16.51 1.83
C ASN A 114 -13.56 16.93 0.66
N LEU A 115 -13.60 16.15 -0.40
CA LEU A 115 -14.52 16.35 -1.53
C LEU A 115 -15.91 15.72 -1.32
N GLY A 116 -16.18 15.19 -0.13
CA GLY A 116 -17.42 14.50 0.20
C GLY A 116 -17.40 12.99 -0.08
N GLY A 117 -16.21 12.45 -0.34
CA GLY A 117 -16.04 11.02 -0.58
C GLY A 117 -16.26 10.18 0.68
N SER A 118 -17.00 9.10 0.52
CA SER A 118 -17.35 8.17 1.59
C SER A 118 -17.53 6.76 1.04
N ARG A 119 -17.85 5.80 1.91
CA ARG A 119 -18.16 4.42 1.49
C ARG A 119 -19.41 4.37 0.61
N GLU A 120 -20.41 5.19 0.91
CA GLU A 120 -21.66 5.28 0.16
C GLU A 120 -21.42 5.78 -1.27
N THR A 121 -20.56 6.79 -1.45
CA THR A 121 -20.21 7.30 -2.79
C THR A 121 -19.41 6.29 -3.61
N LEU A 122 -18.61 5.42 -2.94
CA LEU A 122 -17.91 4.31 -3.61
C LEU A 122 -18.90 3.23 -4.07
N ILE A 123 -19.86 2.86 -3.22
CA ILE A 123 -20.92 1.89 -3.57
C ILE A 123 -21.76 2.41 -4.74
N ALA A 124 -22.05 3.70 -4.76
CA ALA A 124 -22.80 4.36 -5.84
C ALA A 124 -21.99 4.52 -7.14
N LEU A 125 -20.67 4.19 -7.14
CA LEU A 125 -19.75 4.43 -8.27
C LEU A 125 -19.83 5.88 -8.78
N ASP A 126 -19.79 6.86 -7.86
CA ASP A 126 -19.90 8.28 -8.18
C ASP A 126 -18.73 8.76 -9.07
N ALA A 127 -18.91 8.63 -10.38
CA ALA A 127 -17.93 9.04 -11.36
C ALA A 127 -17.63 10.55 -11.28
N ALA A 128 -18.64 11.38 -10.99
CA ALA A 128 -18.46 12.84 -10.90
C ALA A 128 -17.56 13.20 -9.72
N LEU A 129 -17.68 12.52 -8.60
CA LEU A 129 -16.79 12.69 -7.45
C LEU A 129 -15.37 12.27 -7.80
N PHE A 130 -15.18 11.11 -8.46
CA PHE A 130 -13.86 10.67 -8.91
C PHE A 130 -13.21 11.63 -9.91
N HIS A 131 -14.00 12.22 -10.80
CA HIS A 131 -13.52 13.28 -11.69
C HIS A 131 -13.00 14.50 -10.91
N ARG A 132 -13.75 14.98 -9.92
CA ARG A 132 -13.30 16.09 -9.05
C ARG A 132 -12.06 15.72 -8.25
N PHE A 133 -12.01 14.49 -7.74
CA PHE A 133 -10.85 13.97 -7.02
C PHE A 133 -9.60 13.95 -7.90
N SER A 134 -9.66 13.33 -9.08
CA SER A 134 -8.54 13.29 -10.02
C SER A 134 -8.08 14.68 -10.46
N ALA A 135 -9.04 15.58 -10.73
CA ALA A 135 -8.73 16.97 -11.07
C ALA A 135 -8.04 17.71 -9.93
N SER A 136 -8.41 17.44 -8.66
CA SER A 136 -7.76 18.05 -7.49
C SER A 136 -6.31 17.60 -7.34
N LEU A 137 -6.01 16.34 -7.68
CA LEU A 137 -4.67 15.76 -7.68
C LEU A 137 -3.83 16.18 -8.91
N GLY A 138 -4.45 16.77 -9.92
CA GLY A 138 -3.79 17.10 -11.19
C GLY A 138 -3.51 15.87 -12.06
N TRP A 139 -4.29 14.81 -11.90
CA TRP A 139 -4.16 13.62 -12.73
C TRP A 139 -4.77 13.81 -14.11
N PRO A 140 -4.14 13.28 -15.18
CA PRO A 140 -4.72 13.30 -16.49
C PRO A 140 -5.98 12.43 -16.53
N LEU A 141 -7.10 13.02 -16.90
CA LEU A 141 -8.35 12.30 -17.11
C LEU A 141 -8.44 11.93 -18.59
N LEU A 142 -8.38 10.67 -18.92
CA LEU A 142 -8.77 10.20 -20.24
C LEU A 142 -10.29 10.11 -20.28
N ALA A 143 -10.89 10.94 -21.12
CA ALA A 143 -12.32 10.98 -21.30
C ALA A 143 -12.85 9.59 -21.76
N GLY A 144 -13.65 8.95 -20.90
CA GLY A 144 -14.46 7.79 -21.25
C GLY A 144 -13.96 6.41 -20.82
N VAL A 145 -12.73 6.23 -20.34
CA VAL A 145 -12.17 4.88 -20.07
C VAL A 145 -11.47 4.75 -18.70
N GLY A 146 -11.88 5.54 -17.71
CA GLY A 146 -11.27 5.41 -16.38
C GLY A 146 -9.82 5.95 -16.32
N PHE A 147 -9.07 5.54 -15.30
CA PHE A 147 -7.69 5.94 -15.08
C PHE A 147 -6.73 5.12 -15.96
N ALA A 148 -6.76 5.29 -17.29
CA ALA A 148 -5.70 4.81 -18.14
C ALA A 148 -4.56 5.85 -18.12
N LEU A 149 -3.35 5.42 -17.78
CA LEU A 149 -2.18 6.26 -17.91
C LEU A 149 -1.70 6.18 -19.36
N PRO A 150 -1.33 7.30 -20.01
CA PRO A 150 -0.60 7.24 -21.26
C PRO A 150 0.70 6.46 -21.08
N ASP A 151 1.11 5.67 -22.06
CA ASP A 151 2.37 4.89 -22.03
C ASP A 151 3.59 5.81 -21.78
N GLU A 152 3.51 7.08 -22.14
CA GLU A 152 4.51 8.11 -21.97
C GLU A 152 4.12 9.18 -20.93
N LEU A 153 3.51 8.78 -19.81
CA LEU A 153 3.23 9.74 -18.76
C LEU A 153 4.54 10.35 -18.23
N GLN A 154 4.83 11.57 -18.64
CA GLN A 154 5.87 12.36 -18.03
C GLN A 154 5.33 12.94 -16.72
N LEU A 155 5.80 12.40 -15.60
CA LEU A 155 5.55 13.03 -14.31
C LEU A 155 6.32 14.36 -14.26
N PRO A 156 5.81 15.33 -13.48
CA PRO A 156 6.53 16.58 -13.27
C PRO A 156 7.97 16.32 -12.82
N ASP A 157 8.89 17.17 -13.26
CA ASP A 157 10.29 17.11 -12.86
C ASP A 157 10.38 16.96 -11.32
N PRO A 158 11.14 15.97 -10.81
CA PRO A 158 11.35 15.80 -9.38
C PRO A 158 11.85 17.07 -8.67
N ALA A 159 12.66 17.88 -9.36
CA ALA A 159 13.11 19.18 -8.85
C ALA A 159 11.96 20.17 -8.67
N ALA A 160 10.95 20.15 -9.52
CA ALA A 160 9.74 20.95 -9.40
C ALA A 160 8.85 20.48 -8.24
N VAL A 161 8.86 19.16 -7.94
CA VAL A 161 8.12 18.58 -6.79
C VAL A 161 8.67 19.09 -5.46
N ALA A 162 9.99 19.23 -5.38
CA ALA A 162 10.68 19.59 -4.14
C ALA A 162 10.81 21.11 -3.92
N ALA A 163 10.96 21.90 -5.00
CA ALA A 163 11.42 23.29 -4.89
C ALA A 163 10.34 24.34 -4.70
N ASP A 164 9.14 24.19 -5.29
CA ASP A 164 8.15 25.28 -5.28
C ASP A 164 6.69 24.87 -5.04
N GLY A 165 6.44 23.64 -4.63
CA GLY A 165 5.09 23.19 -4.34
C GLY A 165 4.19 23.04 -5.60
N THR A 166 4.78 22.95 -6.78
CA THR A 166 4.03 22.81 -8.06
C THR A 166 3.34 21.46 -8.17
N VAL A 167 3.83 20.42 -7.49
CA VAL A 167 3.12 19.15 -7.40
C VAL A 167 2.04 19.22 -6.34
N ARG A 168 0.82 18.96 -6.75
CA ARG A 168 -0.34 19.00 -5.88
C ARG A 168 -0.22 17.97 -4.75
N GLU A 169 -0.82 18.28 -3.61
CA GLU A 169 -0.94 17.32 -2.53
C GLU A 169 -1.65 16.05 -3.02
N GLY A 170 -1.12 14.88 -2.64
CA GLY A 170 -1.67 13.59 -3.02
C GLY A 170 -1.46 13.18 -4.49
N HIS A 171 -0.70 13.96 -5.29
CA HIS A 171 -0.46 13.61 -6.70
C HIS A 171 0.19 12.23 -6.84
N LEU A 172 1.10 11.87 -5.96
CA LEU A 172 1.82 10.59 -5.96
C LEU A 172 1.44 9.72 -4.74
N PRO A 173 1.49 8.39 -4.86
CA PRO A 173 1.74 7.62 -6.08
C PRO A 173 0.54 7.63 -7.02
N LEU A 174 0.79 7.74 -8.33
CA LEU A 174 -0.25 7.80 -9.36
C LEU A 174 -0.47 6.46 -10.07
N ARG A 175 0.63 5.74 -10.38
CA ARG A 175 0.59 4.53 -11.24
C ARG A 175 -0.21 3.39 -10.62
N CYS A 176 -0.32 3.35 -9.29
CA CYS A 176 -1.15 2.38 -8.57
C CYS A 176 -2.65 2.49 -8.90
N TRP A 177 -3.09 3.61 -9.46
CA TRP A 177 -4.49 3.87 -9.82
C TRP A 177 -4.81 3.50 -11.26
N ALA A 178 -3.78 3.26 -12.09
CA ALA A 178 -3.95 2.82 -13.46
C ALA A 178 -4.37 1.35 -13.49
N SER A 179 -5.44 1.07 -14.20
CA SER A 179 -5.93 -0.30 -14.37
C SER A 179 -6.85 -0.38 -15.59
N ASP A 180 -6.80 -1.49 -16.31
CA ASP A 180 -7.72 -1.81 -17.41
C ASP A 180 -9.19 -1.88 -16.94
N TYR A 181 -9.39 -2.06 -15.64
CA TYR A 181 -10.72 -2.07 -15.00
C TYR A 181 -11.23 -0.66 -14.63
N GLY A 182 -10.45 0.38 -14.92
CA GLY A 182 -10.86 1.78 -14.81
C GLY A 182 -11.44 2.17 -13.45
N LEU A 183 -12.59 2.81 -13.47
CA LEU A 183 -13.26 3.34 -12.27
C LEU A 183 -13.55 2.24 -11.23
N LYS A 184 -13.87 1.02 -11.65
CA LYS A 184 -14.13 -0.09 -10.71
C LYS A 184 -12.90 -0.39 -9.84
N ALA A 185 -11.72 -0.51 -10.46
CA ALA A 185 -10.48 -0.74 -9.71
C ALA A 185 -10.15 0.43 -8.78
N ALA A 186 -10.27 1.67 -9.26
CA ALA A 186 -10.05 2.86 -8.45
C ALA A 186 -11.00 2.94 -7.24
N THR A 187 -12.26 2.57 -7.42
CA THR A 187 -13.26 2.52 -6.34
C THR A 187 -12.86 1.50 -5.27
N LEU A 188 -12.43 0.31 -5.67
CA LEU A 188 -12.04 -0.75 -4.74
C LEU A 188 -10.73 -0.41 -3.99
N LEU A 189 -9.75 0.17 -4.70
CA LEU A 189 -8.54 0.67 -4.04
C LEU A 189 -8.88 1.75 -3.02
N MET A 190 -9.72 2.75 -3.39
CA MET A 190 -10.13 3.79 -2.45
C MET A 190 -10.91 3.20 -1.26
N ALA A 191 -11.79 2.22 -1.48
CA ALA A 191 -12.50 1.55 -0.41
C ALA A 191 -11.52 0.92 0.60
N ARG A 192 -10.49 0.26 0.07
CA ARG A 192 -9.44 -0.32 0.90
C ARG A 192 -8.64 0.74 1.66
N LEU A 193 -8.30 1.85 1.02
CA LEU A 193 -7.61 2.96 1.68
C LEU A 193 -8.45 3.59 2.80
N LEU A 194 -9.77 3.72 2.62
CA LEU A 194 -10.67 4.21 3.68
C LEU A 194 -10.69 3.29 4.92
N GLU A 195 -10.45 1.99 4.74
CA GLU A 195 -10.35 1.02 5.84
C GLU A 195 -8.98 1.07 6.53
N VAL A 196 -7.91 1.22 5.75
CA VAL A 196 -6.53 1.18 6.25
C VAL A 196 -6.14 2.47 6.95
N PHE A 197 -6.66 3.61 6.48
CA PHE A 197 -6.41 4.94 7.02
C PHE A 197 -7.72 5.53 7.56
N PRO A 198 -8.14 5.16 8.78
CA PRO A 198 -9.31 5.77 9.39
C PRO A 198 -9.10 7.27 9.62
N ALA A 199 -10.21 8.03 9.71
CA ALA A 199 -10.18 9.48 9.97
C ALA A 199 -9.67 9.80 11.37
#